data_8de19244b83886b8f773ba6a7bf8da2c
#
_entry.id   8de19244b83886b8f773ba6a7bf8da2c
#
_cell.length_a   1.000
_cell.length_b   1.000
_cell.length_c   1.000
_cell.angle_alpha   90.00
_cell.angle_beta   90.00
_cell.angle_gamma   90.00
#
_symmetry.space_group_name_H-M   'P 1'
#
loop_
_entity.id
_entity.type
_entity.pdbx_description
1 polymer ?
#
loop_
_entity_poly.entity_id
_entity_poly.type
_entity_poly.pdbx_seq_one_letter_code
_entity_poly.pdbx_strand_id
1 'polypeptide(L)'
;LVQKDKPLTYIETHAGRGVYDLGADEAVKTGEAAAGIDLAEALFPKDHPYRQRLDEARAAYGPAAYPGSPLIAALGLRETDTIHLAELHPQEFAHLKTEAKDWGANVYQRDGFDLALALTPPTPRRGLMLIDPSYEVKADYDAIPRHMAAIHRKWNVGLLILWYPILRGGSHGAMLRALEGAFPEGLRHEGRFPPARGGPRVEGSGLVIVTAP
;
A
#
# COMPACT_ATOMS: atom_id res chain seq x y z
N LEU A 1 15.54 0.42 1.47
CA LEU A 1 15.96 -0.41 0.32
C LEU A 1 16.78 0.39 -0.71
N VAL A 2 16.38 1.59 -1.11
CA VAL A 2 17.06 2.40 -2.15
C VAL A 2 18.45 2.92 -1.79
N GLN A 3 18.88 2.81 -0.54
CA GLN A 3 20.23 3.21 -0.10
C GLN A 3 21.36 2.38 -0.73
N LYS A 4 21.07 1.14 -1.16
CA LYS A 4 22.03 0.29 -1.85
C LYS A 4 21.90 0.50 -3.35
N ASP A 5 23.03 0.67 -4.04
CA ASP A 5 23.08 0.85 -5.50
C ASP A 5 22.90 -0.49 -6.23
N LYS A 6 21.79 -1.17 -5.96
CA LYS A 6 21.38 -2.41 -6.64
C LYS A 6 19.92 -2.28 -7.00
N PRO A 7 19.50 -2.60 -8.24
CA PRO A 7 18.10 -2.59 -8.64
C PRO A 7 17.23 -3.43 -7.73
N LEU A 8 15.97 -3.02 -7.61
CA LEU A 8 14.96 -3.76 -6.87
C LEU A 8 13.66 -3.86 -7.66
N THR A 9 12.80 -4.77 -7.23
CA THR A 9 11.43 -4.89 -7.73
C THR A 9 10.45 -4.46 -6.64
N TYR A 10 9.53 -3.57 -7.00
CA TYR A 10 8.35 -3.21 -6.22
C TYR A 10 7.13 -3.87 -6.83
N ILE A 11 6.32 -4.52 -6.00
CA ILE A 11 5.05 -5.13 -6.41
C ILE A 11 3.96 -4.60 -5.48
N GLU A 12 2.85 -4.15 -6.04
CA GLU A 12 1.68 -3.76 -5.27
C GLU A 12 0.45 -4.51 -5.75
N THR A 13 -0.26 -5.15 -4.82
CA THR A 13 -1.36 -6.07 -5.15
C THR A 13 -2.70 -5.37 -5.32
N HIS A 14 -2.89 -4.20 -4.70
CA HIS A 14 -4.14 -3.43 -4.72
C HIS A 14 -3.79 -1.95 -4.80
N ALA A 15 -3.47 -1.49 -6.02
CA ALA A 15 -2.81 -0.21 -6.22
C ALA A 15 -3.77 1.00 -6.17
N GLY A 16 -5.08 0.79 -6.31
CA GLY A 16 -6.03 1.90 -6.40
C GLY A 16 -5.76 2.77 -7.64
N ARG A 17 -6.21 4.01 -7.59
CA ARG A 17 -6.06 4.98 -8.71
C ARG A 17 -4.71 5.69 -8.77
N GLY A 18 -3.89 5.56 -7.74
CA GLY A 18 -2.54 6.15 -7.66
C GLY A 18 -2.49 7.61 -7.25
N VAL A 19 -3.36 8.46 -7.78
CA VAL A 19 -3.48 9.89 -7.40
C VAL A 19 -4.92 10.18 -6.99
N TYR A 20 -5.10 10.84 -5.86
CA TYR A 20 -6.39 11.23 -5.32
C TYR A 20 -6.50 12.75 -5.29
N ASP A 21 -7.71 13.27 -5.50
CA ASP A 21 -8.03 14.69 -5.36
C ASP A 21 -8.82 14.88 -4.05
N LEU A 22 -8.18 15.48 -3.05
CA LEU A 22 -8.82 15.76 -1.75
C LEU A 22 -9.86 16.90 -1.84
N GLY A 23 -9.86 17.67 -2.93
CA GLY A 23 -10.87 18.68 -3.21
C GLY A 23 -12.13 18.13 -3.90
N ALA A 24 -12.13 16.87 -4.31
CA ALA A 24 -13.30 16.25 -4.92
C ALA A 24 -14.47 16.13 -3.91
N ASP A 25 -15.69 16.27 -4.41
CA ASP A 25 -16.92 16.25 -3.57
C ASP A 25 -17.03 15.01 -2.67
N GLU A 26 -16.57 13.86 -3.13
CA GLU A 26 -16.58 12.61 -2.36
C GLU A 26 -15.58 12.65 -1.20
N ALA A 27 -14.36 13.14 -1.43
CA ALA A 27 -13.33 13.27 -0.39
C ALA A 27 -13.74 14.29 0.67
N VAL A 28 -14.34 15.40 0.24
CA VAL A 28 -14.86 16.45 1.15
C VAL A 28 -16.02 15.93 2.01
N LYS A 29 -16.93 15.12 1.43
CA LYS A 29 -18.07 14.54 2.16
C LYS A 29 -17.66 13.54 3.22
N THR A 30 -16.63 12.72 2.98
CA THR A 30 -16.15 11.74 3.97
C THR A 30 -15.38 12.39 5.10
N GLY A 31 -14.76 13.55 4.86
CA GLY A 31 -13.94 14.25 5.85
C GLY A 31 -12.66 13.50 6.26
N GLU A 32 -12.30 12.44 5.54
CA GLU A 32 -11.14 11.61 5.86
C GLU A 32 -9.82 12.38 5.71
N ALA A 33 -9.72 13.25 4.71
CA ALA A 33 -8.56 14.10 4.52
C ALA A 33 -8.34 15.03 5.72
N ALA A 34 -9.38 15.72 6.17
CA ALA A 34 -9.32 16.63 7.32
C ALA A 34 -9.01 15.89 8.64
N ALA A 35 -9.49 14.66 8.79
CA ALA A 35 -9.20 13.83 9.96
C ALA A 35 -7.84 13.11 9.90
N GLY A 36 -7.26 12.98 8.72
CA GLY A 36 -6.03 12.26 8.45
C GLY A 36 -4.85 13.18 8.11
N ILE A 37 -4.61 13.35 6.79
CA ILE A 37 -3.38 14.02 6.33
C ILE A 37 -3.28 15.47 6.73
N ASP A 38 -4.38 16.22 6.78
CA ASP A 38 -4.35 17.64 7.16
C ASP A 38 -3.85 17.82 8.60
N LEU A 39 -4.16 16.87 9.49
CA LEU A 39 -3.63 16.88 10.86
C LEU A 39 -2.21 16.31 10.93
N ALA A 40 -1.92 15.26 10.18
CA ALA A 40 -0.65 14.56 10.24
C ALA A 40 0.48 15.34 9.55
N GLU A 41 0.17 16.15 8.55
CA GLU A 41 1.17 16.87 7.76
C GLU A 41 2.04 17.79 8.61
N ALA A 42 1.45 18.46 9.60
CA ALA A 42 2.17 19.34 10.51
C ALA A 42 3.19 18.57 11.41
N LEU A 43 3.04 17.26 11.56
CA LEU A 43 3.93 16.42 12.35
C LEU A 43 5.20 16.02 11.57
N PHE A 44 5.19 16.15 10.25
CA PHE A 44 6.32 15.79 9.40
C PHE A 44 7.24 16.98 9.17
N PRO A 45 8.54 16.91 9.56
CA PRO A 45 9.53 17.89 9.17
C PRO A 45 9.63 17.99 7.64
N LYS A 46 10.10 19.14 7.13
CA LYS A 46 10.21 19.36 5.67
C LYS A 46 11.14 18.36 4.96
N ASP A 47 12.14 17.87 5.67
CA ASP A 47 13.09 16.85 5.19
C ASP A 47 12.61 15.42 5.37
N HIS A 48 11.42 15.22 5.94
CA HIS A 48 10.83 13.89 6.07
C HIS A 48 10.52 13.30 4.69
N PRO A 49 10.91 12.05 4.38
CA PRO A 49 10.72 11.45 3.05
C PRO A 49 9.28 11.49 2.54
N TYR A 50 8.31 11.24 3.42
CA TYR A 50 6.89 11.28 3.07
C TYR A 50 6.45 12.71 2.71
N ARG A 51 6.91 13.73 3.47
CA ARG A 51 6.59 15.12 3.19
C ARG A 51 7.12 15.55 1.82
N GLN A 52 8.34 15.16 1.48
CA GLN A 52 8.91 15.43 0.17
C GLN A 52 8.07 14.84 -0.96
N ARG A 53 7.61 13.57 -0.81
CA ARG A 53 6.74 12.93 -1.81
C ARG A 53 5.38 13.61 -1.93
N LEU A 54 4.81 14.07 -0.82
CA LEU A 54 3.57 14.84 -0.82
C LEU A 54 3.74 16.18 -1.55
N ASP A 55 4.81 16.91 -1.27
CA ASP A 55 5.11 18.19 -1.92
C ASP A 55 5.37 18.00 -3.43
N GLU A 56 6.08 16.95 -3.84
CA GLU A 56 6.29 16.59 -5.25
C GLU A 56 4.99 16.22 -5.96
N ALA A 57 4.13 15.42 -5.33
CA ALA A 57 2.84 15.09 -5.88
C ALA A 57 1.98 16.34 -6.09
N ARG A 58 1.94 17.25 -5.13
CA ARG A 58 1.21 18.52 -5.24
C ARG A 58 1.78 19.45 -6.32
N ALA A 59 3.09 19.45 -6.50
CA ALA A 59 3.74 20.22 -7.57
C ALA A 59 3.37 19.69 -8.96
N ALA A 60 3.23 18.36 -9.12
CA ALA A 60 2.95 17.74 -10.39
C ALA A 60 1.45 17.70 -10.74
N TYR A 61 0.58 17.47 -9.74
CA TYR A 61 -0.85 17.18 -9.95
C TYR A 61 -1.80 18.25 -9.38
N GLY A 62 -1.26 19.27 -8.72
CA GLY A 62 -2.06 20.36 -8.13
C GLY A 62 -2.15 20.29 -6.60
N PRO A 63 -2.54 21.42 -5.96
CA PRO A 63 -2.46 21.59 -4.50
C PRO A 63 -3.37 20.64 -3.70
N ALA A 64 -4.44 20.14 -4.30
CA ALA A 64 -5.35 19.18 -3.68
C ALA A 64 -4.94 17.71 -3.92
N ALA A 65 -3.85 17.47 -4.67
CA ALA A 65 -3.39 16.12 -4.96
C ALA A 65 -2.87 15.42 -3.71
N TYR A 66 -3.27 14.15 -3.57
CA TYR A 66 -2.81 13.25 -2.53
C TYR A 66 -2.24 11.97 -3.17
N PRO A 67 -0.96 11.67 -2.94
CA PRO A 67 -0.34 10.50 -3.55
C PRO A 67 -0.81 9.22 -2.86
N GLY A 68 -1.34 8.29 -3.63
CA GLY A 68 -1.48 6.90 -3.21
C GLY A 68 -0.10 6.21 -3.14
N SER A 69 -0.08 5.03 -2.55
CA SER A 69 1.13 4.20 -2.45
C SER A 69 1.86 3.98 -3.78
N PRO A 70 1.17 3.79 -4.95
CA PRO A 70 1.85 3.63 -6.22
C PRO A 70 2.65 4.87 -6.65
N LEU A 71 2.09 6.08 -6.45
CA LEU A 71 2.81 7.30 -6.77
C LEU A 71 3.96 7.54 -5.79
N ILE A 72 3.76 7.27 -4.49
CA ILE A 72 4.85 7.35 -3.50
C ILE A 72 6.01 6.42 -3.89
N ALA A 73 5.69 5.20 -4.34
CA ALA A 73 6.70 4.26 -4.82
C ALA A 73 7.41 4.78 -6.08
N ALA A 74 6.65 5.27 -7.07
CA ALA A 74 7.22 5.80 -8.31
C ALA A 74 8.15 7.00 -8.07
N LEU A 75 7.75 7.93 -7.18
CA LEU A 75 8.58 9.08 -6.79
C LEU A 75 9.80 8.71 -5.94
N GLY A 76 9.78 7.56 -5.27
CA GLY A 76 10.86 7.11 -4.37
C GLY A 76 11.82 6.10 -4.99
N LEU A 77 11.46 5.50 -6.11
CA LEU A 77 12.25 4.49 -6.80
C LEU A 77 13.07 5.09 -7.95
N ARG A 78 14.04 4.34 -8.44
CA ARG A 78 14.96 4.78 -9.49
C ARG A 78 14.51 4.21 -10.85
N GLU A 79 14.95 4.80 -11.92
CA GLU A 79 14.71 4.28 -13.29
C GLU A 79 15.21 2.84 -13.50
N THR A 80 16.20 2.41 -12.71
CA THR A 80 16.72 1.04 -12.74
C THR A 80 15.87 0.04 -11.96
N ASP A 81 14.92 0.51 -11.16
CA ASP A 81 14.02 -0.32 -10.36
C ASP A 81 12.79 -0.71 -11.19
N THR A 82 12.19 -1.85 -10.91
CA THR A 82 11.01 -2.33 -11.63
C THR A 82 9.77 -2.20 -10.76
N ILE A 83 8.71 -1.62 -11.31
CA ILE A 83 7.43 -1.41 -10.63
C ILE A 83 6.34 -2.24 -11.30
N HIS A 84 5.60 -3.02 -10.50
CA HIS A 84 4.43 -3.78 -10.92
C HIS A 84 3.24 -3.42 -10.04
N LEU A 85 2.15 -2.95 -10.66
CA LEU A 85 0.93 -2.48 -10.00
C LEU A 85 -0.26 -3.30 -10.48
N ALA A 86 -0.95 -4.00 -9.58
CA ALA A 86 -2.21 -4.66 -9.86
C ALA A 86 -3.38 -3.85 -9.34
N GLU A 87 -4.42 -3.72 -10.16
CA GLU A 87 -5.70 -3.17 -9.75
C GLU A 87 -6.82 -3.91 -10.48
N LEU A 88 -7.74 -4.48 -9.73
CA LEU A 88 -8.82 -5.29 -10.30
C LEU A 88 -10.03 -4.44 -10.70
N HIS A 89 -10.34 -3.39 -9.92
CA HIS A 89 -11.51 -2.56 -10.16
C HIS A 89 -11.37 -1.76 -11.45
N PRO A 90 -12.29 -1.87 -12.43
CA PRO A 90 -12.10 -1.32 -13.77
C PRO A 90 -11.90 0.21 -13.80
N GLN A 91 -12.60 0.95 -12.94
CA GLN A 91 -12.51 2.40 -12.89
C GLN A 91 -11.18 2.85 -12.26
N GLU A 92 -10.78 2.23 -11.14
CA GLU A 92 -9.51 2.53 -10.48
C GLU A 92 -8.33 2.18 -11.39
N PHE A 93 -8.41 1.03 -12.07
CA PHE A 93 -7.42 0.63 -13.07
C PHE A 93 -7.32 1.63 -14.23
N ALA A 94 -8.44 2.14 -14.74
CA ALA A 94 -8.42 3.11 -15.84
C ALA A 94 -7.73 4.42 -15.43
N HIS A 95 -7.99 4.91 -14.20
CA HIS A 95 -7.29 6.05 -13.62
C HIS A 95 -5.80 5.75 -13.44
N LEU A 96 -5.47 4.67 -12.73
CA LEU A 96 -4.08 4.26 -12.50
C LEU A 96 -3.30 4.14 -13.80
N LYS A 97 -3.86 3.49 -14.81
CA LYS A 97 -3.22 3.31 -16.12
C LYS A 97 -2.92 4.65 -16.81
N THR A 98 -3.79 5.64 -16.61
CA THR A 98 -3.61 6.99 -17.17
C THR A 98 -2.50 7.73 -16.46
N GLU A 99 -2.53 7.74 -15.13
CA GLU A 99 -1.56 8.44 -14.29
C GLU A 99 -0.16 7.80 -14.36
N ALA A 100 -0.10 6.47 -14.38
CA ALA A 100 1.15 5.72 -14.33
C ALA A 100 1.93 5.67 -15.67
N LYS A 101 1.47 6.36 -16.71
CA LYS A 101 2.13 6.35 -18.05
C LYS A 101 3.60 6.76 -17.98
N ASP A 102 3.89 7.78 -17.16
CA ASP A 102 5.21 8.37 -17.06
C ASP A 102 6.00 7.87 -15.83
N TRP A 103 5.45 6.90 -15.09
CA TRP A 103 6.11 6.37 -13.88
C TRP A 103 7.06 5.20 -14.17
N GLY A 104 7.14 4.73 -15.41
CA GLY A 104 7.91 3.53 -15.76
C GLY A 104 7.35 2.25 -15.15
N ALA A 105 6.08 2.24 -14.73
CA ALA A 105 5.41 1.15 -14.06
C ALA A 105 4.68 0.21 -15.02
N ASN A 106 4.71 -1.09 -14.71
CA ASN A 106 3.87 -2.09 -15.36
C ASN A 106 2.53 -2.19 -14.63
N VAL A 107 1.44 -1.84 -15.29
CA VAL A 107 0.10 -1.79 -14.70
C VAL A 107 -0.77 -2.92 -15.27
N TYR A 108 -1.42 -3.68 -14.37
CA TYR A 108 -2.19 -4.88 -14.71
C TYR A 108 -3.62 -4.78 -14.18
N GLN A 109 -4.61 -4.98 -15.06
CA GLN A 109 -6.00 -5.21 -14.64
C GLN A 109 -6.17 -6.68 -14.26
N ARG A 110 -5.81 -7.03 -13.05
CA ARG A 110 -5.77 -8.42 -12.59
C ARG A 110 -5.91 -8.50 -11.08
N ASP A 111 -6.40 -9.64 -10.58
CA ASP A 111 -6.33 -9.96 -9.17
C ASP A 111 -4.89 -9.88 -8.66
N GLY A 112 -4.70 -9.15 -7.55
CA GLY A 112 -3.39 -8.83 -7.02
C GLY A 112 -2.63 -10.04 -6.48
N PHE A 113 -3.32 -10.99 -5.86
CA PHE A 113 -2.67 -12.21 -5.36
C PHE A 113 -2.29 -13.16 -6.48
N ASP A 114 -3.12 -13.26 -7.52
CA ASP A 114 -2.81 -14.04 -8.71
C ASP A 114 -1.60 -13.45 -9.44
N LEU A 115 -1.54 -12.11 -9.57
CA LEU A 115 -0.39 -11.44 -10.16
C LEU A 115 0.87 -11.66 -9.30
N ALA A 116 0.77 -11.48 -7.97
CA ALA A 116 1.88 -11.67 -7.06
C ALA A 116 2.48 -13.08 -7.16
N LEU A 117 1.63 -14.10 -7.21
CA LEU A 117 2.06 -15.49 -7.39
C LEU A 117 2.70 -15.74 -8.78
N ALA A 118 2.25 -15.06 -9.81
CA ALA A 118 2.82 -15.18 -11.16
C ALA A 118 4.18 -14.49 -11.27
N LEU A 119 4.36 -13.33 -10.62
CA LEU A 119 5.59 -12.55 -10.69
C LEU A 119 6.68 -13.01 -9.71
N THR A 120 6.33 -13.79 -8.67
CA THR A 120 7.32 -14.21 -7.67
C THR A 120 7.99 -15.55 -8.01
N PRO A 121 9.32 -15.69 -7.85
CA PRO A 121 10.27 -14.65 -7.47
C PRO A 121 10.54 -13.69 -8.64
N PRO A 122 10.57 -12.37 -8.41
CA PRO A 122 10.81 -11.38 -9.46
C PRO A 122 12.28 -11.32 -9.90
N THR A 123 12.52 -10.59 -10.97
CA THR A 123 13.86 -10.23 -11.42
C THR A 123 13.96 -8.71 -11.55
N PRO A 124 14.78 -8.03 -10.74
CA PRO A 124 15.68 -8.57 -9.70
C PRO A 124 14.94 -9.14 -8.48
N ARG A 125 15.54 -10.14 -7.83
CA ARG A 125 14.93 -10.80 -6.65
C ARG A 125 14.91 -9.92 -5.40
N ARG A 126 15.75 -8.91 -5.34
CA ARG A 126 15.71 -7.91 -4.26
C ARG A 126 14.51 -7.02 -4.46
N GLY A 127 13.68 -6.84 -3.43
CA GLY A 127 12.49 -6.01 -3.58
C GLY A 127 11.52 -6.08 -2.42
N LEU A 128 10.39 -5.45 -2.64
CA LEU A 128 9.31 -5.38 -1.67
C LEU A 128 7.95 -5.57 -2.36
N MET A 129 7.00 -6.15 -1.63
CA MET A 129 5.60 -6.24 -2.02
C MET A 129 4.73 -5.54 -0.97
N LEU A 130 3.89 -4.60 -1.42
CA LEU A 130 2.84 -4.00 -0.62
C LEU A 130 1.51 -4.71 -0.90
N ILE A 131 0.83 -5.11 0.16
CA ILE A 131 -0.45 -5.82 0.14
C ILE A 131 -1.45 -4.97 0.93
N ASP A 132 -2.43 -4.39 0.23
CA ASP A 132 -3.41 -3.46 0.80
C ASP A 132 -4.80 -3.72 0.21
N PRO A 133 -5.44 -4.88 0.51
CA PRO A 133 -6.77 -5.19 0.02
C PRO A 133 -7.84 -4.27 0.64
N SER A 134 -9.01 -4.19 0.01
CA SER A 134 -10.11 -3.33 0.46
C SER A 134 -10.74 -3.75 1.79
N TYR A 135 -10.57 -5.00 2.20
CA TYR A 135 -11.18 -5.58 3.41
C TYR A 135 -12.71 -5.54 3.45
N GLU A 136 -13.37 -5.30 2.34
CA GLU A 136 -14.84 -5.32 2.22
C GLU A 136 -15.40 -6.74 2.32
N VAL A 137 -14.65 -7.71 1.79
CA VAL A 137 -15.03 -9.11 1.79
C VAL A 137 -14.41 -9.82 2.99
N LYS A 138 -15.26 -10.37 3.87
CA LYS A 138 -14.75 -11.07 5.07
C LYS A 138 -13.82 -12.25 4.75
N ALA A 139 -14.01 -12.91 3.60
CA ALA A 139 -13.15 -13.99 3.15
C ALA A 139 -11.70 -13.58 2.90
N ASP A 140 -11.43 -12.27 2.66
CA ASP A 140 -10.07 -11.75 2.47
C ASP A 140 -9.22 -11.97 3.72
N TYR A 141 -9.80 -11.75 4.92
CA TYR A 141 -9.09 -11.97 6.18
C TYR A 141 -8.58 -13.41 6.34
N ASP A 142 -9.30 -14.40 5.81
CA ASP A 142 -8.89 -15.80 5.86
C ASP A 142 -7.94 -16.19 4.72
N ALA A 143 -8.02 -15.48 3.58
CA ALA A 143 -7.23 -15.74 2.39
C ALA A 143 -5.81 -15.14 2.47
N ILE A 144 -5.66 -13.94 3.02
CA ILE A 144 -4.41 -13.19 3.10
C ILE A 144 -3.26 -14.00 3.70
N PRO A 145 -3.38 -14.67 4.87
CA PRO A 145 -2.27 -15.44 5.43
C PRO A 145 -1.79 -16.56 4.51
N ARG A 146 -2.71 -17.22 3.80
CA ARG A 146 -2.39 -18.30 2.85
C ARG A 146 -1.66 -17.77 1.62
N HIS A 147 -2.10 -16.64 1.07
CA HIS A 147 -1.44 -15.99 -0.06
C HIS A 147 -0.03 -15.52 0.32
N MET A 148 0.11 -14.84 1.45
CA MET A 148 1.42 -14.39 1.94
C MET A 148 2.37 -15.57 2.18
N ALA A 149 1.91 -16.67 2.76
CA ALA A 149 2.72 -17.86 2.94
C ALA A 149 3.12 -18.51 1.60
N ALA A 150 2.25 -18.53 0.60
CA ALA A 150 2.55 -19.04 -0.72
C ALA A 150 3.58 -18.17 -1.46
N ILE A 151 3.42 -16.85 -1.39
CA ILE A 151 4.35 -15.87 -1.95
C ILE A 151 5.72 -15.98 -1.27
N HIS A 152 5.77 -16.02 0.05
CA HIS A 152 7.02 -16.11 0.82
C HIS A 152 7.79 -17.41 0.52
N ARG A 153 7.11 -18.54 0.34
CA ARG A 153 7.78 -19.79 -0.08
C ARG A 153 8.49 -19.66 -1.42
N LYS A 154 7.97 -18.87 -2.36
CA LYS A 154 8.59 -18.62 -3.67
C LYS A 154 9.64 -17.52 -3.61
N TRP A 155 9.44 -16.55 -2.74
CA TRP A 155 10.26 -15.34 -2.66
C TRP A 155 10.64 -15.00 -1.21
N ASN A 156 11.41 -15.88 -0.59
CA ASN A 156 11.81 -15.80 0.82
C ASN A 156 12.80 -14.67 1.18
N VAL A 157 13.30 -13.94 0.18
CA VAL A 157 14.18 -12.76 0.37
C VAL A 157 13.44 -11.45 0.09
N GLY A 158 12.18 -11.52 -0.32
CA GLY A 158 11.33 -10.36 -0.56
C GLY A 158 10.76 -9.81 0.74
N LEU A 159 10.77 -8.50 0.87
CA LEU A 159 10.09 -7.81 1.97
C LEU A 159 8.58 -7.77 1.67
N LEU A 160 7.77 -8.45 2.46
CA LEU A 160 6.31 -8.40 2.34
C LEU A 160 5.76 -7.45 3.40
N ILE A 161 4.95 -6.48 2.98
CA ILE A 161 4.28 -5.51 3.86
C ILE A 161 2.79 -5.64 3.63
N LEU A 162 2.06 -6.06 4.66
CA LEU A 162 0.60 -6.05 4.70
C LEU A 162 0.13 -4.84 5.49
N TRP A 163 -0.70 -3.99 4.88
CA TRP A 163 -1.49 -3.00 5.60
C TRP A 163 -2.86 -3.58 5.97
N TYR A 164 -3.40 -3.23 7.13
CA TYR A 164 -4.75 -3.64 7.55
C TYR A 164 -5.41 -2.58 8.45
N PRO A 165 -6.75 -2.43 8.37
CA PRO A 165 -7.49 -1.57 9.27
C PRO A 165 -7.72 -2.26 10.63
N ILE A 166 -7.63 -1.50 11.70
CA ILE A 166 -8.05 -1.93 13.04
C ILE A 166 -9.52 -1.56 13.18
N LEU A 167 -10.39 -2.57 13.08
CA LEU A 167 -11.83 -2.39 13.17
C LEU A 167 -12.34 -2.68 14.59
N ARG A 168 -13.33 -1.92 15.05
CA ARG A 168 -13.99 -2.11 16.34
C ARG A 168 -14.51 -3.54 16.57
N GLY A 169 -14.94 -4.22 15.52
CA GLY A 169 -15.43 -5.61 15.57
C GLY A 169 -14.33 -6.67 15.69
N GLY A 170 -13.03 -6.30 15.62
CA GLY A 170 -11.92 -7.23 15.78
C GLY A 170 -11.74 -8.26 14.66
N SER A 171 -12.35 -8.06 13.48
CA SER A 171 -12.29 -9.01 12.35
C SER A 171 -10.87 -9.39 11.93
N HIS A 172 -9.93 -8.46 12.09
CA HIS A 172 -8.50 -8.67 11.79
C HIS A 172 -7.79 -9.65 12.75
N GLY A 173 -8.36 -9.91 13.95
CA GLY A 173 -7.67 -10.68 15.00
C GLY A 173 -7.37 -12.13 14.61
N ALA A 174 -8.24 -12.80 13.87
CA ALA A 174 -8.01 -14.17 13.39
C ALA A 174 -6.89 -14.19 12.32
N MET A 175 -6.92 -13.25 11.39
CA MET A 175 -5.88 -13.07 10.38
C MET A 175 -4.50 -12.86 11.02
N LEU A 176 -4.41 -11.98 12.02
CA LEU A 176 -3.15 -11.68 12.71
C LEU A 176 -2.58 -12.91 13.41
N ARG A 177 -3.41 -13.69 14.11
CA ARG A 177 -2.94 -14.96 14.73
C ARG A 177 -2.42 -15.97 13.70
N ALA A 178 -3.08 -16.06 12.55
CA ALA A 178 -2.61 -16.91 11.47
C ALA A 178 -1.28 -16.44 10.87
N LEU A 179 -1.11 -15.12 10.72
CA LEU A 179 0.15 -14.51 10.26
C LEU A 179 1.28 -14.68 11.28
N GLU A 180 1.02 -14.48 12.58
CA GLU A 180 1.99 -14.72 13.66
C GLU A 180 2.44 -16.18 13.68
N GLY A 181 1.52 -17.13 13.48
CA GLY A 181 1.88 -18.54 13.37
C GLY A 181 2.68 -18.90 12.13
N ALA A 182 2.41 -18.23 10.99
CA ALA A 182 3.12 -18.48 9.73
C ALA A 182 4.49 -17.75 9.67
N PHE A 183 4.63 -16.61 10.35
CA PHE A 183 5.79 -15.73 10.32
C PHE A 183 6.19 -15.28 11.73
N PRO A 184 6.73 -16.17 12.57
CA PRO A 184 7.04 -15.84 13.96
C PRO A 184 8.09 -14.73 14.13
N GLU A 185 8.94 -14.52 13.12
CA GLU A 185 9.94 -13.43 13.08
C GLU A 185 9.40 -12.14 12.43
N GLY A 186 8.12 -12.15 12.02
CA GLY A 186 7.49 -10.98 11.43
C GLY A 186 7.29 -9.85 12.44
N LEU A 187 7.44 -8.61 11.97
CA LEU A 187 7.20 -7.43 12.79
C LEU A 187 5.75 -6.97 12.63
N ARG A 188 5.12 -6.59 13.73
CA ARG A 188 3.81 -5.94 13.73
C ARG A 188 3.93 -4.54 14.31
N HIS A 189 3.35 -3.56 13.63
CA HIS A 189 3.23 -2.18 14.09
C HIS A 189 1.79 -1.73 13.98
N GLU A 190 1.23 -1.11 15.00
CA GLU A 190 -0.13 -0.58 15.01
C GLU A 190 -0.15 0.87 15.48
N GLY A 191 -0.91 1.70 14.75
CA GLY A 191 -1.27 3.05 15.16
C GLY A 191 -2.77 3.12 15.44
N ARG A 192 -3.17 3.68 16.59
CA ARG A 192 -4.57 3.89 16.94
C ARG A 192 -4.90 5.37 16.97
N PHE A 193 -6.09 5.70 16.54
CA PHE A 193 -6.60 7.07 16.55
C PHE A 193 -8.09 7.07 16.98
N PRO A 194 -8.59 8.18 17.53
CA PRO A 194 -10.01 8.29 17.87
C PRO A 194 -10.84 8.11 16.61
N PRO A 195 -11.92 7.29 16.64
CA PRO A 195 -12.79 7.09 15.49
C PRO A 195 -13.45 8.43 15.10
N ALA A 196 -13.51 8.70 13.79
CA ALA A 196 -14.22 9.85 13.27
C ALA A 196 -15.70 9.80 13.67
N ARG A 197 -16.28 10.94 14.05
CA ARG A 197 -17.70 11.02 14.40
C ARG A 197 -18.55 10.70 13.16
N GLY A 198 -19.30 9.59 13.20
CA GLY A 198 -20.15 9.15 12.10
C GLY A 198 -19.44 8.44 10.94
N GLY A 199 -18.13 8.24 11.04
CA GLY A 199 -17.33 7.55 10.03
C GLY A 199 -17.30 6.03 10.17
N PRO A 200 -16.55 5.32 9.30
CA PRO A 200 -16.35 3.89 9.39
C PRO A 200 -15.80 3.50 10.76
N ARG A 201 -16.10 2.27 11.19
CA ARG A 201 -15.69 1.75 12.51
C ARG A 201 -14.19 1.45 12.62
N VAL A 202 -13.35 2.26 11.96
CA VAL A 202 -11.90 2.15 11.98
C VAL A 202 -11.35 2.88 13.20
N GLU A 203 -10.58 2.20 14.02
CA GLU A 203 -9.96 2.71 15.25
C GLU A 203 -8.43 2.81 15.13
N GLY A 204 -7.89 2.52 13.96
CA GLY A 204 -6.48 2.52 13.69
C GLY A 204 -6.11 1.75 12.44
N SER A 205 -4.83 1.66 12.20
CA SER A 205 -4.28 0.80 11.14
C SER A 205 -3.02 0.08 11.64
N GLY A 206 -2.68 -1.00 10.96
CA GLY A 206 -1.50 -1.78 11.29
C GLY A 206 -0.73 -2.22 10.05
N LEU A 207 0.51 -2.57 10.29
CA LEU A 207 1.40 -3.20 9.33
C LEU A 207 1.89 -4.54 9.88
N VAL A 208 1.91 -5.55 9.03
CA VAL A 208 2.70 -6.78 9.25
C VAL A 208 3.81 -6.80 8.22
N ILE A 209 5.05 -6.92 8.69
CA ILE A 209 6.25 -6.88 7.88
C ILE A 209 6.97 -8.23 8.01
N VAL A 210 7.09 -8.94 6.89
CA VAL A 210 7.76 -10.24 6.82
C VAL A 210 9.07 -10.08 6.07
N THR A 211 10.13 -10.77 6.53
CA THR A 211 11.49 -10.66 6.01
C THR A 211 12.02 -9.21 6.14
N ALA A 212 11.87 -8.61 7.32
CA ALA A 212 12.46 -7.31 7.59
C ALA A 212 13.99 -7.34 7.40
N PRO A 213 14.59 -6.29 6.81
CA PRO A 213 16.03 -6.23 6.55
C PRO A 213 16.86 -6.16 7.83
#